data_3c5957979b3c5902301d48c6168cd0d0
#
_entry.id   3c5957979b3c5902301d48c6168cd0d0
#
_cell.length_a   1.000
_cell.length_b   1.000
_cell.length_c   1.000
_cell.angle_alpha   90.00
_cell.angle_beta   90.00
_cell.angle_gamma   90.00
#
_symmetry.space_group_name_H-M   'P 1'
#
loop_
_entity.id
_entity.type
_entity.pdbx_description
1 polymer ?
#
loop_
_entity_poly.entity_id
_entity_poly.type
_entity_poly.pdbx_seq_one_letter_code
_entity_poly.pdbx_strand_id
1 'polypeptide(L)'
;PLAISSPVESIWGNPKELLKAPARLPALARALGMPQDELASRLSQRAGKEFVYLKRRINPDEAARILALGVPGVSSQREYRRFYPQGEAVAHVLGFTNIDDRGQEGLELAFDDWLRGTPGAKRVIRDRRGQIVENVDLVRAAQPGRDLAISIDRRIQYLAHRELRNAMNE
;
A
#
# COMPACT_ATOMS: atom_id res chain seq x y z
N PRO A 1 19.86 -7.51 -2.68
CA PRO A 1 18.93 -7.27 -1.57
C PRO A 1 18.07 -8.49 -1.29
N LEU A 2 17.70 -8.68 -0.02
CA LEU A 2 16.81 -9.75 0.43
C LEU A 2 15.36 -9.25 0.55
N ALA A 3 15.18 -7.99 0.84
CA ALA A 3 13.89 -7.29 0.82
C ALA A 3 14.05 -5.91 0.18
N ILE A 4 13.04 -5.47 -0.59
CA ILE A 4 13.02 -4.20 -1.29
C ILE A 4 11.64 -3.55 -1.08
N SER A 5 11.61 -2.25 -0.80
CA SER A 5 10.36 -1.47 -0.83
C SER A 5 10.12 -0.90 -2.22
N SER A 6 9.03 -1.28 -2.85
CA SER A 6 8.62 -0.76 -4.16
C SER A 6 7.45 0.20 -4.00
N PRO A 7 7.44 1.35 -4.69
CA PRO A 7 6.32 2.29 -4.64
C PRO A 7 5.09 1.68 -5.31
N VAL A 8 3.95 1.85 -4.68
CA VAL A 8 2.63 1.44 -5.16
C VAL A 8 1.64 2.56 -4.88
N GLU A 9 0.48 2.51 -5.51
CA GLU A 9 -0.59 3.49 -5.27
C GLU A 9 -1.79 2.80 -4.61
N SER A 10 -2.45 3.52 -3.72
CA SER A 10 -3.71 3.10 -3.10
C SER A 10 -4.80 4.10 -3.46
N ILE A 11 -5.84 3.63 -4.13
CA ILE A 11 -7.00 4.44 -4.48
C ILE A 11 -7.92 4.54 -3.28
N TRP A 12 -8.25 5.75 -2.93
CA TRP A 12 -9.22 6.06 -1.90
C TRP A 12 -10.33 6.98 -2.44
N GLY A 13 -11.44 6.99 -1.77
CA GLY A 13 -12.56 7.84 -2.13
C GLY A 13 -13.17 8.55 -0.94
N ASN A 14 -13.81 9.70 -1.19
CA ASN A 14 -14.67 10.37 -0.24
C ASN A 14 -16.11 9.87 -0.46
N PRO A 15 -16.68 9.06 0.46
CA PRO A 15 -18.03 8.54 0.29
C PRO A 15 -19.09 9.64 0.12
N LYS A 16 -18.96 10.77 0.80
CA LYS A 16 -19.90 11.90 0.69
C LYS A 16 -19.95 12.47 -0.74
N GLU A 17 -18.82 12.52 -1.44
CA GLU A 17 -18.74 13.03 -2.81
C GLU A 17 -19.18 11.95 -3.82
N LEU A 18 -18.75 10.73 -3.63
CA LEU A 18 -19.07 9.61 -4.52
C LEU A 18 -20.57 9.30 -4.55
N LEU A 19 -21.23 9.35 -3.40
CA LEU A 19 -22.68 9.14 -3.30
C LEU A 19 -23.53 10.24 -3.97
N LYS A 20 -22.94 11.44 -4.16
CA LYS A 20 -23.60 12.52 -4.93
C LYS A 20 -23.49 12.31 -6.46
N ALA A 21 -22.64 11.41 -6.93
CA ALA A 21 -22.40 11.15 -8.34
C ALA A 21 -22.67 9.68 -8.72
N PRO A 22 -23.88 9.13 -8.47
CA PRO A 22 -24.17 7.72 -8.66
C PRO A 22 -23.97 7.23 -10.10
N ALA A 23 -24.16 8.09 -11.10
CA ALA A 23 -23.95 7.78 -12.49
C ALA A 23 -22.47 7.44 -12.84
N ARG A 24 -21.53 7.81 -11.99
CA ARG A 24 -20.09 7.52 -12.16
C ARG A 24 -19.66 6.21 -11.52
N LEU A 25 -20.45 5.65 -10.59
CA LEU A 25 -20.11 4.44 -9.85
C LEU A 25 -19.91 3.20 -10.74
N PRO A 26 -20.72 2.96 -11.79
CA PRO A 26 -20.51 1.79 -12.65
C PRO A 26 -19.15 1.79 -13.37
N ALA A 27 -18.72 2.94 -13.86
CA ALA A 27 -17.42 3.10 -14.53
C ALA A 27 -16.27 2.93 -13.52
N LEU A 28 -16.42 3.50 -12.33
CA LEU A 28 -15.44 3.36 -11.25
C LEU A 28 -15.32 1.91 -10.77
N ALA A 29 -16.43 1.22 -10.52
CA ALA A 29 -16.47 -0.17 -10.10
C ALA A 29 -15.75 -1.09 -11.10
N ARG A 30 -16.01 -0.88 -12.40
CA ARG A 30 -15.35 -1.62 -13.48
C ARG A 30 -13.84 -1.37 -13.48
N ALA A 31 -13.40 -0.14 -13.32
CA ALA A 31 -11.99 0.20 -13.28
C ALA A 31 -11.28 -0.34 -12.03
N LEU A 32 -11.97 -0.41 -10.89
CA LEU A 32 -11.48 -1.03 -9.66
C LEU A 32 -11.47 -2.56 -9.73
N GLY A 33 -12.18 -3.17 -10.70
CA GLY A 33 -12.31 -4.62 -10.84
C GLY A 33 -13.22 -5.24 -9.77
N MET A 34 -14.25 -4.52 -9.32
CA MET A 34 -15.21 -4.99 -8.32
C MET A 34 -16.66 -4.83 -8.79
N PRO A 35 -17.61 -5.63 -8.27
CA PRO A 35 -19.03 -5.45 -8.53
C PRO A 35 -19.53 -4.08 -8.09
N GLN A 36 -20.46 -3.50 -8.86
CA GLN A 36 -21.04 -2.19 -8.54
C GLN A 36 -21.76 -2.19 -7.19
N ASP A 37 -22.48 -3.26 -6.88
CA ASP A 37 -23.24 -3.39 -5.63
C ASP A 37 -22.31 -3.46 -4.41
N GLU A 38 -21.15 -4.11 -4.56
CA GLU A 38 -20.12 -4.12 -3.52
C GLU A 38 -19.58 -2.71 -3.26
N LEU A 39 -19.26 -1.97 -4.32
CA LEU A 39 -18.79 -0.58 -4.20
C LEU A 39 -19.86 0.29 -3.53
N ALA A 40 -21.12 0.20 -3.99
CA ALA A 40 -22.23 0.97 -3.43
C ALA A 40 -22.47 0.64 -1.94
N SER A 41 -22.45 -0.63 -1.57
CA SER A 41 -22.58 -1.09 -0.18
C SER A 41 -21.44 -0.55 0.69
N ARG A 42 -20.21 -0.67 0.24
CA ARG A 42 -19.00 -0.18 0.94
C ARG A 42 -19.06 1.33 1.19
N LEU A 43 -19.52 2.10 0.21
CA LEU A 43 -19.68 3.56 0.33
C LEU A 43 -20.83 3.92 1.27
N SER A 44 -21.98 3.23 1.17
CA SER A 44 -23.15 3.48 2.02
C SER A 44 -22.88 3.20 3.49
N GLN A 45 -22.17 2.11 3.81
CA GLN A 45 -21.75 1.78 5.18
C GLN A 45 -20.83 2.85 5.80
N ARG A 46 -20.21 3.67 4.97
CA ARG A 46 -19.24 4.70 5.36
C ARG A 46 -19.63 6.10 4.90
N ALA A 47 -20.92 6.34 4.63
CA ALA A 47 -21.43 7.61 4.09
C ALA A 47 -21.06 8.84 4.93
N GLY A 48 -20.89 8.70 6.25
CA GLY A 48 -20.45 9.77 7.14
C GLY A 48 -18.95 10.05 7.14
N LYS A 49 -18.13 9.18 6.52
CA LYS A 49 -16.67 9.33 6.45
C LYS A 49 -16.28 10.17 5.24
N GLU A 50 -15.09 10.74 5.28
CA GLU A 50 -14.50 11.49 4.16
C GLU A 50 -13.39 10.72 3.46
N PHE A 51 -13.05 9.57 4.00
CA PHE A 51 -11.98 8.71 3.49
C PHE A 51 -12.37 7.24 3.60
N VAL A 52 -12.22 6.51 2.49
CA VAL A 52 -12.31 5.05 2.43
C VAL A 52 -11.37 4.52 1.36
N TYR A 53 -10.57 3.52 1.69
CA TYR A 53 -9.81 2.82 0.67
C TYR A 53 -10.76 2.04 -0.25
N LEU A 54 -10.62 2.27 -1.56
CA LEU A 54 -11.35 1.55 -2.60
C LEU A 54 -10.53 0.36 -3.09
N LYS A 55 -9.24 0.58 -3.39
CA LYS A 55 -8.31 -0.47 -3.79
C LYS A 55 -6.90 -0.10 -3.34
N ARG A 56 -6.21 -1.01 -2.66
CA ARG A 56 -4.88 -0.73 -2.12
C ARG A 56 -3.78 -1.46 -2.90
N ARG A 57 -2.60 -0.87 -2.88
CA ARG A 57 -1.33 -1.45 -3.35
C ARG A 57 -1.37 -1.92 -4.81
N ILE A 58 -1.93 -1.08 -5.68
CA ILE A 58 -1.95 -1.30 -7.13
C ILE A 58 -0.74 -0.65 -7.80
N ASN A 59 -0.46 -1.09 -9.03
CA ASN A 59 0.60 -0.48 -9.82
C ASN A 59 0.27 0.98 -10.16
N PRO A 60 1.28 1.86 -10.23
CA PRO A 60 1.06 3.27 -10.59
C PRO A 60 0.31 3.48 -11.91
N ASP A 61 0.56 2.64 -12.93
CA ASP A 61 -0.14 2.71 -14.22
C ASP A 61 -1.63 2.38 -14.11
N GLU A 62 -1.98 1.42 -13.24
CA GLU A 62 -3.37 1.07 -12.96
C GLU A 62 -4.06 2.22 -12.22
N ALA A 63 -3.38 2.80 -11.23
CA ALA A 63 -3.89 3.97 -10.52
C ALA A 63 -4.13 5.16 -11.45
N ALA A 64 -3.20 5.44 -12.35
CA ALA A 64 -3.33 6.52 -13.35
C ALA A 64 -4.57 6.31 -14.23
N ARG A 65 -4.84 5.09 -14.68
CA ARG A 65 -6.05 4.77 -15.48
C ARG A 65 -7.34 5.02 -14.70
N ILE A 66 -7.37 4.65 -13.40
CA ILE A 66 -8.53 4.88 -12.54
C ILE A 66 -8.76 6.39 -12.33
N LEU A 67 -7.69 7.15 -12.06
CA LEU A 67 -7.76 8.59 -11.85
C LEU A 67 -8.15 9.35 -13.12
N ALA A 68 -7.74 8.86 -14.29
CA ALA A 68 -8.12 9.44 -15.60
C ALA A 68 -9.63 9.45 -15.86
N LEU A 69 -10.43 8.64 -15.12
CA LEU A 69 -11.88 8.72 -15.20
C LEU A 69 -12.46 10.02 -14.66
N GLY A 70 -11.67 10.81 -13.93
CA GLY A 70 -12.08 12.10 -13.37
C GLY A 70 -13.31 12.00 -12.45
N VAL A 71 -13.44 10.92 -11.67
CA VAL A 71 -14.57 10.73 -10.74
C VAL A 71 -14.37 11.65 -9.53
N PRO A 72 -15.32 12.56 -9.25
CA PRO A 72 -15.21 13.44 -8.09
C PRO A 72 -15.08 12.65 -6.79
N GLY A 73 -14.17 13.09 -5.90
CA GLY A 73 -13.94 12.46 -4.62
C GLY A 73 -13.06 11.20 -4.68
N VAL A 74 -12.51 10.82 -5.84
CA VAL A 74 -11.50 9.76 -5.97
C VAL A 74 -10.11 10.36 -6.06
N SER A 75 -9.19 9.79 -5.31
CA SER A 75 -7.78 10.22 -5.29
C SER A 75 -6.87 9.04 -5.04
N SER A 76 -5.56 9.21 -5.22
CA SER A 76 -4.57 8.21 -4.83
C SER A 76 -3.68 8.70 -3.70
N GLN A 77 -3.11 7.73 -3.02
CA GLN A 77 -2.07 7.92 -2.03
C GLN A 77 -0.93 6.95 -2.34
N ARG A 78 0.29 7.48 -2.37
CA ARG A 78 1.48 6.65 -2.51
C ARG A 78 1.71 5.86 -1.24
N GLU A 79 1.84 4.55 -1.40
CA GLU A 79 2.24 3.60 -0.37
C GLU A 79 3.47 2.82 -0.86
N TYR A 80 4.00 1.94 -0.03
CA TYR A 80 5.09 1.06 -0.41
C TYR A 80 4.66 -0.38 -0.19
N ARG A 81 5.25 -1.28 -0.96
CA ARG A 81 5.06 -2.71 -0.82
C ARG A 81 6.40 -3.39 -0.69
N ARG A 82 6.55 -4.19 0.36
CA ARG A 82 7.72 -5.04 0.53
C ARG A 82 7.69 -6.18 -0.49
N PHE A 83 8.80 -6.37 -1.15
CA PHE A 83 9.05 -7.46 -2.08
C PHE A 83 10.28 -8.22 -1.62
N TYR A 84 10.22 -9.56 -1.65
CA TYR A 84 11.24 -10.46 -1.16
C TYR A 84 11.80 -11.31 -2.33
N PRO A 85 12.86 -10.85 -3.00
CA PRO A 85 13.37 -11.49 -4.23
C PRO A 85 13.82 -12.94 -4.06
N GLN A 86 14.20 -13.34 -2.85
CA GLN A 86 14.70 -14.69 -2.55
C GLN A 86 13.60 -15.67 -2.10
N GLY A 87 12.35 -15.23 -2.00
CA GLY A 87 11.20 -16.06 -1.68
C GLY A 87 11.41 -16.92 -0.44
N GLU A 88 11.09 -18.20 -0.55
CA GLU A 88 11.07 -19.17 0.56
C GLU A 88 12.42 -19.35 1.25
N ALA A 89 13.54 -19.22 0.51
CA ALA A 89 14.87 -19.51 1.04
C ALA A 89 15.26 -18.65 2.27
N VAL A 90 14.65 -17.48 2.41
CA VAL A 90 14.93 -16.53 3.51
C VAL A 90 13.68 -16.13 4.28
N ALA A 91 12.51 -16.66 3.94
CA ALA A 91 11.23 -16.23 4.46
C ALA A 91 11.17 -16.27 6.00
N HIS A 92 11.60 -17.36 6.62
CA HIS A 92 11.58 -17.51 8.09
C HIS A 92 12.53 -16.54 8.82
N VAL A 93 13.61 -16.13 8.17
CA VAL A 93 14.56 -15.17 8.77
C VAL A 93 14.06 -13.75 8.58
N LEU A 94 13.62 -13.42 7.36
CA LEU A 94 13.13 -12.07 7.07
C LEU A 94 11.79 -11.79 7.71
N GLY A 95 10.88 -12.76 7.68
CA GLY A 95 9.47 -12.53 8.00
C GLY A 95 8.76 -11.74 6.91
N PHE A 96 7.69 -11.06 7.27
CA PHE A 96 6.87 -10.27 6.34
C PHE A 96 6.24 -9.07 7.03
N THR A 97 5.73 -8.14 6.23
CA THR A 97 4.95 -6.98 6.69
C THR A 97 3.47 -7.16 6.36
N ASN A 98 2.60 -6.59 7.18
CA ASN A 98 1.17 -6.51 6.88
C ASN A 98 0.85 -5.43 5.83
N ILE A 99 -0.45 -5.20 5.58
CA ILE A 99 -0.91 -4.21 4.59
C ILE A 99 -0.59 -2.76 5.00
N ASP A 100 -0.27 -2.50 6.25
CA ASP A 100 0.09 -1.17 6.76
C ASP A 100 1.60 -1.02 6.96
N ASP A 101 2.39 -1.88 6.28
CA ASP A 101 3.86 -1.93 6.31
C ASP A 101 4.46 -2.12 7.71
N ARG A 102 3.72 -2.84 8.58
CA ARG A 102 4.19 -3.24 9.91
C ARG A 102 4.76 -4.64 9.85
N GLY A 103 5.97 -4.80 10.38
CA GLY A 103 6.60 -6.12 10.53
C GLY A 103 5.74 -7.05 11.39
N GLN A 104 5.59 -8.30 10.93
CA GLN A 104 4.78 -9.31 11.62
C GLN A 104 5.64 -10.43 12.19
N GLU A 105 6.73 -10.76 11.52
CA GLU A 105 7.65 -11.83 11.91
C GLU A 105 9.09 -11.50 11.55
N GLY A 106 10.04 -12.26 12.07
CA GLY A 106 11.45 -12.25 11.71
C GLY A 106 12.12 -10.89 11.87
N LEU A 107 13.03 -10.58 10.96
CA LEU A 107 13.75 -9.32 10.96
C LEU A 107 12.85 -8.12 10.66
N GLU A 108 11.79 -8.29 9.87
CA GLU A 108 10.82 -7.22 9.62
C GLU A 108 10.12 -6.78 10.92
N LEU A 109 9.81 -7.72 11.81
CA LEU A 109 9.25 -7.39 13.13
C LEU A 109 10.31 -6.84 14.08
N ALA A 110 11.46 -7.51 14.17
CA ALA A 110 12.51 -7.17 15.12
C ALA A 110 13.08 -5.76 14.88
N PHE A 111 13.11 -5.32 13.61
CA PHE A 111 13.65 -4.03 13.18
C PHE A 111 12.58 -3.12 12.54
N ASP A 112 11.29 -3.31 12.87
CA ASP A 112 10.20 -2.54 12.27
C ASP A 112 10.41 -1.02 12.39
N ASP A 113 10.76 -0.52 13.55
CA ASP A 113 10.99 0.92 13.78
C ASP A 113 12.18 1.48 12.97
N TRP A 114 13.18 0.65 12.70
CA TRP A 114 14.34 1.02 11.90
C TRP A 114 14.02 1.05 10.40
N LEU A 115 13.30 0.05 9.93
CA LEU A 115 13.01 -0.18 8.52
C LEU A 115 11.86 0.70 8.01
N ARG A 116 10.89 1.03 8.86
CA ARG A 116 9.65 1.73 8.47
C ARG A 116 9.84 3.21 8.19
N GLY A 117 10.73 3.90 8.92
CA GLY A 117 10.85 5.34 8.89
C GLY A 117 9.69 6.08 9.57
N THR A 118 9.58 7.36 9.33
CA THR A 118 8.56 8.23 9.94
C THR A 118 7.76 8.95 8.87
N PRO A 119 6.43 8.78 8.82
CA PRO A 119 5.60 9.47 7.84
C PRO A 119 5.62 10.98 8.07
N GLY A 120 5.63 11.74 6.97
CA GLY A 120 5.47 13.19 7.00
C GLY A 120 4.03 13.60 7.29
N ALA A 121 3.85 14.89 7.59
CA ALA A 121 2.55 15.51 7.73
C ALA A 121 2.54 16.85 7.00
N LYS A 122 1.49 17.10 6.19
CA LYS A 122 1.26 18.37 5.49
C LYS A 122 -0.08 18.92 5.87
N ARG A 123 -0.15 20.24 6.06
CA ARG A 123 -1.40 20.98 6.14
C ARG A 123 -1.78 21.45 4.74
N VAL A 124 -2.99 21.13 4.33
CA VAL A 124 -3.49 21.48 2.99
C VAL A 124 -4.84 22.21 3.11
N ILE A 125 -5.08 23.17 2.23
CA ILE A 125 -6.41 23.75 2.03
C ILE A 125 -7.09 22.94 0.93
N ARG A 126 -8.32 22.53 1.18
CA ARG A 126 -9.17 21.85 0.22
C ARG A 126 -10.33 22.75 -0.20
N ASP A 127 -10.69 22.69 -1.45
CA ASP A 127 -11.90 23.35 -1.96
C ASP A 127 -13.17 22.62 -1.49
N ARG A 128 -14.35 23.18 -1.88
CA ARG A 128 -15.65 22.55 -1.58
C ARG A 128 -15.82 21.17 -2.24
N ARG A 129 -14.99 20.82 -3.22
CA ARG A 129 -14.96 19.53 -3.92
C ARG A 129 -13.95 18.56 -3.31
N GLY A 130 -13.27 18.96 -2.22
CA GLY A 130 -12.27 18.15 -1.54
C GLY A 130 -10.91 18.09 -2.25
N GLN A 131 -10.73 18.86 -3.34
CA GLN A 131 -9.46 18.93 -4.04
C GLN A 131 -8.48 19.83 -3.28
N ILE A 132 -7.22 19.41 -3.24
CA ILE A 132 -6.17 20.23 -2.63
C ILE A 132 -5.91 21.43 -3.54
N VAL A 133 -6.25 22.62 -3.04
CA VAL A 133 -6.05 23.88 -3.76
C VAL A 133 -4.69 24.46 -3.44
N GLU A 134 -4.23 24.31 -2.20
CA GLU A 134 -2.98 24.88 -1.73
C GLU A 134 -2.31 24.00 -0.68
N ASN A 135 -0.99 23.86 -0.78
CA ASN A 135 -0.16 23.28 0.27
C ASN A 135 0.30 24.44 1.20
N VAL A 136 -0.32 24.56 2.37
CA VAL A 136 -0.08 25.69 3.28
C VAL A 136 1.25 25.53 4.00
N ASP A 137 1.45 24.37 4.62
CA ASP A 137 2.64 24.11 5.43
C ASP A 137 3.08 22.66 5.40
N LEU A 138 4.38 22.46 5.39
CA LEU A 138 5.01 21.18 5.71
C LEU A 138 5.17 21.09 7.23
N VAL A 139 4.23 20.44 7.90
CA VAL A 139 4.25 20.29 9.36
C VAL A 139 5.41 19.41 9.82
N ARG A 140 5.68 18.35 9.07
CA ARG A 140 6.80 17.43 9.31
C ARG A 140 7.23 16.78 8.01
N ALA A 141 8.55 16.81 7.72
CA ALA A 141 9.09 16.07 6.59
C ALA A 141 9.02 14.55 6.83
N ALA A 142 8.73 13.79 5.78
CA ALA A 142 8.85 12.35 5.84
C ALA A 142 10.32 11.96 5.98
N GLN A 143 10.60 11.01 6.86
CA GLN A 143 11.93 10.42 7.02
C GLN A 143 11.87 8.97 6.51
N PRO A 144 12.61 8.61 5.45
CA PRO A 144 12.63 7.24 4.96
C PRO A 144 13.18 6.29 6.02
N GLY A 145 12.76 5.05 5.97
CA GLY A 145 13.38 3.96 6.73
C GLY A 145 14.84 3.78 6.32
N ARG A 146 15.58 3.05 7.13
CA ARG A 146 17.02 2.81 6.93
C ARG A 146 17.23 1.39 6.43
N ASP A 147 18.29 1.21 5.65
CA ASP A 147 18.73 -0.11 5.24
C ASP A 147 19.30 -0.90 6.42
N LEU A 148 19.02 -2.20 6.45
CA LEU A 148 19.58 -3.15 7.39
C LEU A 148 20.53 -4.10 6.66
N ALA A 149 21.83 -4.02 6.97
CA ALA A 149 22.81 -4.97 6.50
C ALA A 149 22.90 -6.15 7.48
N ILE A 150 22.83 -7.36 6.94
CA ILE A 150 22.92 -8.60 7.73
C ILE A 150 24.03 -9.50 7.20
N SER A 151 24.51 -10.42 8.04
CA SER A 151 25.64 -11.31 7.75
C SER A 151 25.28 -12.56 6.92
N ILE A 152 24.03 -12.70 6.48
CA ILE A 152 23.59 -13.88 5.72
C ILE A 152 24.23 -13.87 4.33
N ASP A 153 24.99 -14.93 4.02
CA ASP A 153 25.38 -15.23 2.64
C ASP A 153 24.26 -15.93 1.90
N ARG A 154 23.80 -15.31 0.82
CA ARG A 154 22.67 -15.79 0.02
C ARG A 154 22.92 -17.18 -0.59
N ARG A 155 24.16 -17.48 -0.95
CA ARG A 155 24.51 -18.77 -1.58
C ARG A 155 24.44 -19.90 -0.55
N ILE A 156 25.01 -19.66 0.62
CA ILE A 156 24.97 -20.63 1.73
C ILE A 156 23.53 -20.86 2.17
N GLN A 157 22.77 -19.77 2.33
CA GLN A 157 21.35 -19.86 2.71
C GLN A 157 20.51 -20.68 1.69
N TYR A 158 20.73 -20.45 0.39
CA TYR A 158 20.05 -21.21 -0.65
C TYR A 158 20.41 -22.71 -0.62
N LEU A 159 21.69 -23.02 -0.47
CA LEU A 159 22.15 -24.41 -0.37
C LEU A 159 21.55 -25.10 0.85
N ALA A 160 21.62 -24.48 2.02
CA ALA A 160 21.05 -25.03 3.26
C ALA A 160 19.54 -25.29 3.10
N HIS A 161 18.80 -24.32 2.56
CA HIS A 161 17.36 -24.47 2.32
C HIS A 161 17.05 -25.63 1.37
N ARG A 162 17.81 -25.74 0.27
CA ARG A 162 17.64 -26.82 -0.72
C ARG A 162 17.87 -28.19 -0.09
N GLU A 163 18.97 -28.37 0.65
CA GLU A 163 19.32 -29.66 1.25
C GLU A 163 18.32 -30.07 2.33
N LEU A 164 17.88 -29.12 3.17
CA LEU A 164 16.82 -29.38 4.16
C LEU A 164 15.50 -29.79 3.48
N ARG A 165 15.13 -29.12 2.40
CA ARG A 165 13.91 -29.44 1.64
C ARG A 165 13.99 -30.82 0.99
N ASN A 166 15.15 -31.22 0.46
CA ASN A 166 15.38 -32.55 -0.10
C ASN A 166 15.23 -33.62 1.00
N ALA A 167 15.88 -33.43 2.15
CA ALA A 167 15.79 -34.36 3.28
C ALA A 167 14.38 -34.50 3.87
N MET A 168 13.51 -33.50 3.72
CA MET A 168 12.11 -33.57 4.15
C MET A 168 11.21 -34.34 3.18
N ASN A 169 11.64 -34.53 1.93
CA ASN A 169 10.88 -35.23 0.89
C ASN A 169 11.31 -36.70 0.71
N GLU A 170 12.37 -37.14 1.38
CA GLU A 170 12.82 -38.54 1.53
C GLU A 170 12.08 -39.24 2.69
#